data_41e20aebc2720ebba475b9c1d586344f
#
_entry.id   41e20aebc2720ebba475b9c1d586344f
#
_cell.length_a   1.000
_cell.length_b   1.000
_cell.length_c   1.000
_cell.angle_alpha   90.00
_cell.angle_beta   90.00
_cell.angle_gamma   90.00
#
_symmetry.space_group_name_H-M   'P 1'
#
loop_
_entity.id
_entity.type
_entity.pdbx_description
1 polymer ?
#
loop_
_entity_poly.entity_id
_entity_poly.type
_entity_poly.pdbx_seq_one_letter_code
_entity_poly.pdbx_strand_id
1 'polypeptide(L)' 'PSRAVTKKQERTVRIAVTIDRHGELVGLVTTQESGYASLDKAALRAVEKAAPFDALPEEMKTQLFELSIPITFRLQ' A
#
# COMPACT_ATOMS: atom_id res chain seq x y z
N PRO A 1 10.09 26.56 -21.51
CA PRO A 1 8.92 25.95 -21.13
C PRO A 1 8.67 24.53 -21.52
N SER A 2 9.63 23.92 -21.95
CA SER A 2 9.49 22.52 -22.17
C SER A 2 9.31 21.75 -20.88
N ARG A 3 9.51 22.43 -19.82
CA ARG A 3 9.41 21.74 -18.58
C ARG A 3 8.07 21.10 -18.40
N ALA A 4 7.04 21.68 -18.91
CA ALA A 4 5.73 21.12 -18.76
C ALA A 4 5.64 19.78 -19.43
N VAL A 5 6.27 19.64 -20.56
CA VAL A 5 6.16 18.38 -21.29
C VAL A 5 7.01 17.29 -20.69
N THR A 6 7.99 17.67 -19.89
CA THR A 6 8.82 16.65 -19.29
C THR A 6 8.35 16.30 -17.90
N LYS A 7 7.35 16.99 -17.42
CA LYS A 7 6.89 16.76 -16.08
C LYS A 7 6.16 15.44 -16.01
N LYS A 8 6.64 14.57 -15.17
CA LYS A 8 5.95 13.32 -14.90
C LYS A 8 5.06 13.51 -13.70
N GLN A 9 3.86 13.02 -13.80
CA GLN A 9 2.94 13.10 -12.69
C GLN A 9 3.09 11.86 -11.85
N GLU A 10 3.15 12.07 -10.55
CA GLU A 10 3.20 10.98 -9.62
C GLU A 10 1.96 11.00 -8.76
N ARG A 11 1.43 9.85 -8.51
CA ARG A 11 0.29 9.68 -7.64
C ARG A 11 0.63 8.62 -6.61
N THR A 12 0.37 8.93 -5.37
CA THR A 12 0.67 8.02 -4.28
C THR A 12 -0.61 7.57 -3.61
N VAL A 13 -0.72 6.27 -3.43
CA VAL A 13 -1.80 5.67 -2.67
C VAL A 13 -1.18 5.16 -1.38
N ARG A 14 -1.77 5.51 -0.25
CA ARG A 14 -1.32 4.99 1.03
C ARG A 14 -2.36 4.04 1.56
N ILE A 15 -1.89 2.88 1.98
CA ILE A 15 -2.77 1.81 2.43
C ILE A 15 -2.34 1.38 3.81
N ALA A 16 -3.29 1.38 4.73
CA ALA A 16 -3.05 0.83 6.06
C ALA A 16 -3.36 -0.66 5.98
N VAL A 17 -2.37 -1.45 6.33
CA VAL A 17 -2.45 -2.90 6.28
C VAL A 17 -2.34 -3.43 7.69
N THR A 18 -3.26 -4.29 8.08
CA THR A 18 -3.21 -4.94 9.37
C THR A 18 -2.97 -6.42 9.15
N ILE A 19 -1.96 -6.95 9.78
CA ILE A 19 -1.65 -8.38 9.70
C ILE A 19 -1.68 -8.97 11.09
N ASP A 20 -1.94 -10.28 11.16
CA ASP A 20 -1.84 -10.97 12.44
C ASP A 20 -0.42 -11.46 12.63
N ARG A 21 -0.17 -12.11 13.74
CA ARG A 21 1.20 -12.51 14.06
C ARG A 21 1.71 -13.60 13.12
N HIS A 22 0.83 -14.24 12.36
CA HIS A 22 1.23 -15.24 11.38
C HIS A 22 1.50 -14.66 10.01
N GLY A 23 1.31 -13.34 9.85
CA GLY A 23 1.53 -12.68 8.56
C GLY A 23 0.30 -12.67 7.68
N GLU A 24 -0.85 -13.08 8.21
CA GLU A 24 -2.08 -13.10 7.44
C GLU A 24 -2.69 -11.71 7.38
N LEU A 25 -3.23 -11.37 6.23
CA LEU A 25 -3.85 -10.07 6.04
C LEU A 25 -5.24 -10.08 6.67
N VAL A 26 -5.44 -9.24 7.69
CA VAL A 26 -6.73 -9.17 8.36
C VAL A 26 -7.41 -7.81 8.21
N GLY A 27 -6.71 -6.82 7.68
CA GLY A 27 -7.31 -5.52 7.45
C GLY A 27 -6.61 -4.80 6.32
N LEU A 28 -7.38 -4.03 5.55
CA LEU A 28 -6.85 -3.34 4.38
C LEU A 28 -7.72 -2.11 4.12
N VAL A 29 -7.12 -0.93 4.27
CA VAL A 29 -7.86 0.32 4.13
C VAL A 29 -6.99 1.33 3.39
N THR A 30 -7.57 2.02 2.42
CA THR A 30 -6.89 3.11 1.74
C THR A 30 -6.99 4.36 2.61
N THR A 31 -5.85 4.90 3.03
CA THR A 31 -5.83 6.10 3.86
C THR A 31 -5.53 7.34 3.06
N GLN A 32 -4.95 7.18 1.86
CA GLN A 32 -4.72 8.30 0.97
C GLN A 32 -4.98 7.84 -0.45
N GLU A 33 -5.93 8.47 -1.10
CA GLU A 33 -6.31 8.12 -2.47
C GLU A 33 -5.47 8.89 -3.46
N SER A 34 -5.28 8.28 -4.64
CA SER A 34 -4.48 8.89 -5.70
C SER A 34 -5.26 9.96 -6.46
N GLY A 35 -6.57 9.90 -6.39
CA GLY A 35 -7.43 10.71 -7.24
C GLY A 35 -7.93 9.95 -8.45
N TYR A 36 -7.46 8.74 -8.66
CA TYR A 36 -7.89 7.88 -9.77
C TYR A 36 -8.32 6.54 -9.22
N ALA A 37 -9.58 6.20 -9.41
CA ALA A 37 -10.11 4.96 -8.85
C ALA A 37 -9.37 3.73 -9.35
N SER A 38 -8.93 3.75 -10.61
CA SER A 38 -8.23 2.59 -11.16
C SER A 38 -6.88 2.37 -10.48
N LEU A 39 -6.19 3.45 -10.12
CA LEU A 39 -4.92 3.33 -9.43
C LEU A 39 -5.13 2.85 -8.00
N ASP A 40 -6.18 3.34 -7.36
CA ASP A 40 -6.48 2.92 -5.99
C ASP A 40 -6.78 1.43 -5.94
N LYS A 41 -7.55 0.94 -6.92
CA LYS A 41 -7.84 -0.49 -7.00
C LYS A 41 -6.59 -1.31 -7.27
N ALA A 42 -5.74 -0.80 -8.16
CA ALA A 42 -4.51 -1.51 -8.49
C ALA A 42 -3.61 -1.62 -7.26
N ALA A 43 -3.56 -0.56 -6.47
CA ALA A 43 -2.76 -0.57 -5.26
C ALA A 43 -3.27 -1.59 -4.26
N LEU A 44 -4.58 -1.67 -4.06
CA LEU A 44 -5.16 -2.65 -3.15
C LEU A 44 -4.87 -4.06 -3.62
N ARG A 45 -4.98 -4.31 -4.93
CA ARG A 45 -4.69 -5.62 -5.46
C ARG A 45 -3.23 -6.01 -5.27
N ALA A 46 -2.34 -5.03 -5.44
CA ALA A 46 -0.92 -5.31 -5.27
C ALA A 46 -0.63 -5.76 -3.84
N VAL A 47 -1.26 -5.12 -2.87
CA VAL A 47 -1.07 -5.50 -1.47
C VAL A 47 -1.66 -6.87 -1.22
N GLU A 48 -2.85 -7.13 -1.75
CA GLU A 48 -3.48 -8.43 -1.57
C GLU A 48 -2.64 -9.56 -2.15
N LYS A 49 -2.02 -9.30 -3.30
CA LYS A 49 -1.18 -10.31 -3.94
C LYS A 49 0.10 -10.55 -3.18
N ALA A 50 0.56 -9.58 -2.42
CA ALA A 50 1.76 -9.73 -1.63
C ALA A 50 1.51 -10.56 -0.37
N ALA A 51 0.26 -10.72 0.02
CA ALA A 51 -0.07 -11.50 1.20
C ALA A 51 0.06 -12.99 0.88
N PRO A 52 0.36 -13.84 1.86
CA PRO A 52 0.63 -13.50 3.24
C PRO A 52 2.03 -12.90 3.42
N PHE A 53 2.19 -12.17 4.49
CA PHE A 53 3.48 -11.58 4.82
C PHE A 53 4.24 -12.48 5.78
N ASP A 54 5.47 -12.08 6.09
CA ASP A 54 6.26 -12.85 7.04
C ASP A 54 5.64 -12.78 8.41
N ALA A 55 5.74 -13.88 9.16
CA ALA A 55 5.25 -13.90 10.52
C ALA A 55 6.06 -12.94 11.38
N LEU A 56 5.40 -12.41 12.41
CA LEU A 56 6.09 -11.55 13.35
C LEU A 56 7.03 -12.38 14.24
N PRO A 57 8.16 -11.78 14.65
CA PRO A 57 9.04 -12.48 15.56
C PRO A 57 8.32 -12.84 16.86
N GLU A 58 8.71 -13.95 17.45
CA GLU A 58 8.08 -14.39 18.68
C GLU A 58 8.26 -13.40 19.82
N GLU A 59 9.34 -12.63 19.75
CA GLU A 59 9.59 -11.60 20.77
C GLU A 59 8.55 -10.50 20.76
N MET A 60 7.90 -10.30 19.62
CA MET A 60 6.84 -9.30 19.54
C MET A 60 5.56 -9.90 20.09
N LYS A 61 5.07 -9.31 21.17
CA LYS A 61 3.93 -9.85 21.89
C LYS A 61 2.61 -9.30 21.39
N THR A 62 2.57 -8.85 20.16
CA THR A 62 1.36 -8.27 19.62
C THR A 62 0.63 -9.29 18.76
N GLN A 63 -0.70 -9.25 18.81
CA GLN A 63 -1.54 -10.13 17.99
C GLN A 63 -1.80 -9.54 16.63
N LEU A 64 -1.84 -8.22 16.56
CA LEU A 64 -2.09 -7.51 15.31
C LEU A 64 -1.01 -6.47 15.11
N PHE A 65 -0.62 -6.29 13.88
CA PHE A 65 0.41 -5.32 13.54
C PHE A 65 -0.09 -4.51 12.36
N GLU A 66 -0.05 -3.19 12.52
CA GLU A 66 -0.53 -2.28 11.48
C GLU A 66 0.63 -1.54 10.87
N LEU A 67 0.63 -1.45 9.54
CA LEU A 67 1.65 -0.70 8.85
C LEU A 67 1.05 0.07 7.70
N SER A 68 1.72 1.14 7.30
CA SER A 68 1.29 1.97 6.20
C SER A 68 2.23 1.74 5.02
N ILE A 69 1.65 1.41 3.88
CA ILE A 69 2.41 1.13 2.67
C ILE A 69 2.10 2.19 1.63
N PRO A 70 3.10 2.96 1.20
CA PRO A 70 2.90 3.91 0.11
C PRO A 70 3.18 3.22 -1.22
N ILE A 71 2.30 3.42 -2.18
CA ILE A 71 2.50 2.91 -3.54
C ILE A 71 2.44 4.10 -4.47
N THR A 72 3.52 4.34 -5.18
CA THR A 72 3.62 5.48 -6.06
C THR A 72 3.56 5.03 -7.50
N PHE A 73 2.65 5.65 -8.24
CA PHE A 73 2.51 5.43 -9.67
C PHE A 73 3.08 6.63 -10.40
N ARG A 74 3.79 6.37 -11.48
CA ARG A 74 4.27 7.43 -12.34
C ARG A 74 3.47 7.43 -13.60
N LEU A 75 2.88 8.59 -13.88
CA LEU A 75 2.07 8.77 -15.08
C LEU A 75 2.87 9.57 -16.08
N GLN A 76 2.77 9.19 -17.32
CA GLN A 76 3.51 9.86 -18.39
C GLN A 76 2.62 10.67 -19.26
#